data_3f510bea942f0397e384e07e714fcbe6
#
_entry.id   3f510bea942f0397e384e07e714fcbe6
#
_cell.length_a   1.000
_cell.length_b   1.000
_cell.length_c   1.000
_cell.angle_alpha   90.00
_cell.angle_beta   90.00
_cell.angle_gamma   90.00
#
_symmetry.space_group_name_H-M   'P 1'
#
loop_
_entity.id
_entity.type
_entity.pdbx_description
1 polymer ?
#
loop_
_entity_poly.entity_id
_entity_poly.type
_entity_poly.pdbx_seq_one_letter_code
_entity_poly.pdbx_strand_id
1 'polypeptide(L)'
;MAKRIFDALFTAITLLLAIPTILILVSWNAIPGDKMYPLKSGLEDAVILVFSGTPLIPEVSMKFTDRRLSEATSLLSKEGSSVGYDLLVAEAKQTQVYIAKKSDIQTGDQFNKNIDEYKKEIEKKKIEVRAEIQTNSAAQNAVTTTTNVPVPLQTVSVKIPQTSTTQTTGQVVVVNKPEVVVIHEEDPVEVLQKLEDTEIKLEVIQQEVVRETQRTRTAKERGRKNGPNDSSNPAPTPIPTDFPNTNNPGE
;
A
#
# COMPACT_ATOMS: atom_id res chain seq x y z
N MET A 1 21.13 -25.23 41.46
CA MET A 1 20.46 -25.78 40.25
C MET A 1 19.58 -24.73 39.54
N ALA A 2 18.74 -23.97 40.24
CA ALA A 2 17.85 -22.97 39.63
C ALA A 2 18.55 -21.92 38.73
N LYS A 3 19.71 -21.40 39.13
CA LYS A 3 20.47 -20.43 38.30
C LYS A 3 20.88 -21.00 36.94
N ARG A 4 21.38 -22.22 36.89
CA ARG A 4 21.78 -22.88 35.60
C ARG A 4 20.59 -23.09 34.67
N ILE A 5 19.42 -23.41 35.22
CA ILE A 5 18.18 -23.61 34.45
C ILE A 5 17.75 -22.23 33.89
N PHE A 6 17.81 -21.18 34.67
CA PHE A 6 17.48 -19.82 34.26
C PHE A 6 18.44 -19.31 33.17
N ASP A 7 19.75 -19.51 33.34
CA ASP A 7 20.75 -19.10 32.35
C ASP A 7 20.56 -19.87 31.03
N ALA A 8 20.27 -21.18 31.09
CA ALA A 8 19.99 -21.98 29.89
C ALA A 8 18.70 -21.54 29.19
N LEU A 9 17.62 -21.25 29.95
CA LEU A 9 16.36 -20.76 29.41
C LEU A 9 16.54 -19.39 28.75
N PHE A 10 17.21 -18.47 29.42
CA PHE A 10 17.50 -17.14 28.89
C PHE A 10 18.32 -17.20 27.61
N THR A 11 19.36 -18.04 27.58
CA THR A 11 20.17 -18.24 26.37
C THR A 11 19.34 -18.82 25.23
N ALA A 12 18.49 -19.79 25.51
CA ALA A 12 17.60 -20.38 24.51
C ALA A 12 16.61 -19.35 23.93
N ILE A 13 16.00 -18.53 24.80
CA ILE A 13 15.08 -17.46 24.38
C ILE A 13 15.83 -16.42 23.56
N THR A 14 17.02 -15.99 23.99
CA THR A 14 17.83 -15.01 23.27
C THR A 14 18.21 -15.52 21.88
N LEU A 15 18.64 -16.80 21.77
CA LEU A 15 18.96 -17.41 20.49
C LEU A 15 17.73 -17.55 19.58
N LEU A 16 16.58 -17.92 20.16
CA LEU A 16 15.31 -18.04 19.45
C LEU A 16 14.85 -16.71 18.85
N LEU A 17 15.09 -15.59 19.56
CA LEU A 17 14.73 -14.25 19.09
C LEU A 17 15.80 -13.65 18.16
N ALA A 18 17.07 -13.96 18.36
CA ALA A 18 18.16 -13.40 17.56
C ALA A 18 18.10 -13.84 16.09
N ILE A 19 17.78 -15.10 15.83
CA ILE A 19 17.70 -15.63 14.46
C ILE A 19 16.66 -14.90 13.62
N PRO A 20 15.38 -14.79 14.01
CA PRO A 20 14.40 -14.05 13.21
C PRO A 20 14.73 -12.56 13.10
N THR A 21 15.31 -11.96 14.13
CA THR A 21 15.72 -10.54 14.08
C THR A 21 16.81 -10.32 13.02
N ILE A 22 17.82 -11.19 12.95
CA ILE A 22 18.87 -11.12 11.93
C ILE A 22 18.27 -11.34 10.54
N LEU A 23 17.38 -12.31 10.37
CA LEU A 23 16.71 -12.56 9.10
C LEU A 23 15.88 -11.36 8.63
N ILE A 24 15.15 -10.70 9.53
CA ILE A 24 14.43 -9.47 9.24
C ILE A 24 15.40 -8.37 8.77
N LEU A 25 16.51 -8.16 9.48
CA LEU A 25 17.49 -7.14 9.12
C LEU A 25 18.14 -7.41 7.77
N VAL A 26 18.51 -8.65 7.48
CA VAL A 26 19.14 -9.04 6.20
C VAL A 26 18.15 -8.93 5.04
N SER A 27 16.88 -9.33 5.24
CA SER A 27 15.85 -9.25 4.20
C SER A 27 15.28 -7.85 4.01
N TRP A 28 15.56 -6.91 4.92
CA TRP A 28 14.92 -5.59 4.95
C TRP A 28 15.02 -4.81 3.64
N ASN A 29 16.19 -4.85 3.01
CA ASN A 29 16.49 -4.12 1.76
C ASN A 29 16.31 -4.97 0.50
N ALA A 30 15.81 -6.20 0.63
CA ALA A 30 15.57 -7.04 -0.53
C ALA A 30 14.49 -6.43 -1.43
N ILE A 31 14.76 -6.37 -2.73
CA ILE A 31 13.81 -5.93 -3.78
C ILE A 31 13.27 -7.16 -4.52
N PRO A 32 12.15 -7.04 -5.25
CA PRO A 32 11.66 -8.11 -6.10
C PRO A 32 12.78 -8.64 -7.01
N GLY A 33 12.94 -9.99 -7.08
CA GLY A 33 14.05 -10.63 -7.77
C GLY A 33 15.22 -11.05 -6.88
N ASP A 34 15.42 -10.44 -5.74
CA ASP A 34 16.43 -10.87 -4.78
C ASP A 34 16.10 -12.23 -4.16
N LYS A 35 17.12 -13.03 -3.87
CA LYS A 35 16.96 -14.33 -3.20
C LYS A 35 16.30 -14.25 -1.82
N MET A 36 16.43 -13.09 -1.15
CA MET A 36 15.84 -12.85 0.17
C MET A 36 14.44 -12.23 0.11
N TYR A 37 13.96 -11.86 -1.08
CA TYR A 37 12.65 -11.24 -1.24
C TYR A 37 11.47 -12.15 -0.80
N PRO A 38 11.45 -13.46 -1.09
CA PRO A 38 10.38 -14.35 -0.59
C PRO A 38 10.31 -14.41 0.94
N LEU A 39 11.47 -14.35 1.62
CA LEU A 39 11.51 -14.28 3.08
C LEU A 39 10.90 -12.99 3.60
N LYS A 40 11.24 -11.86 2.98
CA LYS A 40 10.69 -10.54 3.31
C LYS A 40 9.17 -10.52 3.14
N SER A 41 8.67 -10.95 1.98
CA SER A 41 7.24 -11.02 1.69
C SER A 41 6.51 -11.89 2.71
N GLY A 42 7.05 -13.08 3.04
CA GLY A 42 6.46 -13.94 4.07
C GLY A 42 6.43 -13.31 5.46
N LEU A 43 7.43 -12.49 5.82
CA LEU A 43 7.43 -11.76 7.09
C LEU A 43 6.38 -10.62 7.08
N GLU A 44 6.23 -9.92 5.97
CA GLU A 44 5.19 -8.89 5.80
C GLU A 44 3.79 -9.49 5.90
N ASP A 45 3.55 -10.65 5.24
CA ASP A 45 2.29 -11.39 5.35
C ASP A 45 2.00 -11.83 6.79
N ALA A 46 3.02 -12.29 7.53
CA ALA A 46 2.87 -12.64 8.93
C ALA A 46 2.51 -11.41 9.79
N VAL A 47 3.09 -10.25 9.52
CA VAL A 47 2.73 -9.00 10.20
C VAL A 47 1.28 -8.62 9.88
N ILE A 48 0.87 -8.65 8.63
CA ILE A 48 -0.53 -8.39 8.22
C ILE A 48 -1.48 -9.35 8.94
N LEU A 49 -1.15 -10.64 9.03
CA LEU A 49 -1.97 -11.64 9.72
C LEU A 49 -2.15 -11.29 11.20
N VAL A 50 -1.06 -10.94 11.90
CA VAL A 50 -1.09 -10.56 13.32
C VAL A 50 -1.95 -9.31 13.55
N PHE A 51 -1.86 -8.32 12.67
CA PHE A 51 -2.60 -7.06 12.80
C PHE A 51 -3.99 -7.08 12.17
N SER A 52 -4.37 -8.12 11.41
CA SER A 52 -5.62 -8.18 10.64
C SER A 52 -6.89 -7.95 11.46
N GLY A 53 -6.89 -8.36 12.74
CA GLY A 53 -8.00 -8.15 13.69
C GLY A 53 -7.96 -6.82 14.44
N THR A 54 -6.86 -6.07 14.37
CA THR A 54 -6.65 -4.87 15.18
C THR A 54 -7.09 -3.59 14.44
N PRO A 55 -7.31 -2.48 15.15
CA PRO A 55 -7.55 -1.18 14.51
C PRO A 55 -6.33 -0.62 13.78
N LEU A 56 -5.12 -1.16 14.02
CA LEU A 56 -3.86 -0.67 13.45
C LEU A 56 -3.59 -1.19 12.04
N ILE A 57 -4.38 -2.14 11.53
CA ILE A 57 -4.12 -2.75 10.22
C ILE A 57 -4.05 -1.74 9.06
N PRO A 58 -4.88 -0.67 8.98
CA PRO A 58 -4.76 0.31 7.91
C PRO A 58 -3.42 1.06 7.95
N GLU A 59 -2.95 1.44 9.17
CA GLU A 59 -1.66 2.14 9.34
C GLU A 59 -0.48 1.25 8.96
N VAL A 60 -0.51 -0.02 9.36
CA VAL A 60 0.53 -1.01 9.02
C VAL A 60 0.57 -1.23 7.51
N SER A 61 -0.57 -1.45 6.86
CA SER A 61 -0.66 -1.64 5.41
C SER A 61 -0.20 -0.39 4.65
N MET A 62 -0.51 0.81 5.14
CA MET A 62 -0.03 2.06 4.57
C MET A 62 1.51 2.15 4.58
N LYS A 63 2.17 1.68 5.65
CA LYS A 63 3.64 1.58 5.70
C LYS A 63 4.22 0.59 4.69
N PHE A 64 3.50 -0.49 4.43
CA PHE A 64 3.91 -1.41 3.37
C PHE A 64 3.73 -0.78 1.98
N THR A 65 2.68 0.00 1.75
CA THR A 65 2.52 0.76 0.49
C THR A 65 3.66 1.75 0.28
N ASP A 66 4.05 2.53 1.32
CA ASP A 66 5.22 3.43 1.28
C ASP A 66 6.49 2.66 0.87
N ARG A 67 6.66 1.47 1.43
CA ARG A 67 7.80 0.61 1.14
C ARG A 67 7.79 0.09 -0.30
N ARG A 68 6.62 -0.32 -0.83
CA ARG A 68 6.49 -0.75 -2.24
C ARG A 68 6.88 0.34 -3.22
N LEU A 69 6.57 1.61 -2.93
CA LEU A 69 7.06 2.72 -3.75
C LEU A 69 8.58 2.79 -3.77
N SER A 70 9.22 2.69 -2.60
CA SER A 70 10.69 2.69 -2.49
C SER A 70 11.34 1.51 -3.24
N GLU A 71 10.74 0.33 -3.14
CA GLU A 71 11.18 -0.87 -3.86
C GLU A 71 11.02 -0.72 -5.38
N ALA A 72 9.86 -0.22 -5.83
CA ALA A 72 9.59 0.03 -7.25
C ALA A 72 10.57 1.04 -7.85
N THR A 73 10.80 2.14 -7.13
CA THR A 73 11.77 3.17 -7.55
C THR A 73 13.20 2.62 -7.61
N SER A 74 13.59 1.79 -6.62
CA SER A 74 14.91 1.15 -6.59
C SER A 74 15.06 0.13 -7.71
N LEU A 75 14.04 -0.67 -7.98
CA LEU A 75 14.02 -1.68 -9.03
C LEU A 75 14.16 -1.02 -10.41
N LEU A 76 13.37 0.02 -10.67
CA LEU A 76 13.46 0.78 -11.91
C LEU A 76 14.85 1.39 -12.09
N SER A 77 15.43 1.99 -11.04
CA SER A 77 16.73 2.66 -11.14
C SER A 77 17.91 1.70 -11.28
N LYS A 78 17.82 0.46 -10.77
CA LYS A 78 18.92 -0.52 -10.80
C LYS A 78 18.82 -1.52 -11.93
N GLU A 79 17.62 -1.95 -12.24
CA GLU A 79 17.32 -3.09 -13.12
C GLU A 79 16.56 -2.65 -14.39
N GLY A 80 16.18 -1.37 -14.49
CA GLY A 80 15.35 -0.87 -15.59
C GLY A 80 13.94 -1.49 -15.64
N SER A 81 13.46 -2.09 -14.55
CA SER A 81 12.20 -2.83 -14.52
C SER A 81 11.09 -2.09 -13.78
N SER A 82 9.92 -2.04 -14.37
CA SER A 82 8.72 -1.41 -13.84
C SER A 82 7.83 -2.34 -13.01
N VAL A 83 8.17 -3.62 -12.88
CA VAL A 83 7.35 -4.64 -12.16
C VAL A 83 7.02 -4.22 -10.71
N GLY A 84 7.93 -3.49 -10.05
CA GLY A 84 7.70 -2.98 -8.70
C GLY A 84 6.45 -2.08 -8.57
N TYR A 85 6.05 -1.40 -9.63
CA TYR A 85 4.87 -0.53 -9.63
C TYR A 85 3.55 -1.31 -9.65
N ASP A 86 3.51 -2.51 -10.22
CA ASP A 86 2.34 -3.39 -10.09
C ASP A 86 2.15 -3.84 -8.64
N LEU A 87 3.24 -4.14 -7.94
CA LEU A 87 3.20 -4.47 -6.51
C LEU A 87 2.74 -3.28 -5.66
N LEU A 88 3.18 -2.06 -6.00
CA LEU A 88 2.69 -0.84 -5.36
C LEU A 88 1.17 -0.69 -5.50
N VAL A 89 0.64 -0.86 -6.70
CA VAL A 89 -0.81 -0.78 -6.96
C VAL A 89 -1.58 -1.86 -6.18
N ALA A 90 -1.06 -3.09 -6.16
CA ALA A 90 -1.68 -4.19 -5.43
C ALA A 90 -1.75 -3.89 -3.92
N GLU A 91 -0.66 -3.41 -3.33
CA GLU A 91 -0.59 -3.04 -1.91
C GLU A 91 -1.48 -1.83 -1.58
N ALA A 92 -1.48 -0.81 -2.44
CA ALA A 92 -2.35 0.37 -2.28
C ALA A 92 -3.83 -0.03 -2.30
N LYS A 93 -4.23 -0.95 -3.18
CA LYS A 93 -5.59 -1.49 -3.22
C LYS A 93 -5.94 -2.28 -1.96
N GLN A 94 -5.01 -3.05 -1.42
CA GLN A 94 -5.21 -3.76 -0.17
C GLN A 94 -5.39 -2.79 1.01
N THR A 95 -4.55 -1.75 1.07
CA THR A 95 -4.65 -0.67 2.07
C THR A 95 -6.00 0.03 2.00
N GLN A 96 -6.49 0.36 0.81
CA GLN A 96 -7.84 0.90 0.59
C GLN A 96 -8.92 0.01 1.21
N VAL A 97 -8.85 -1.31 1.00
CA VAL A 97 -9.83 -2.26 1.57
C VAL A 97 -9.81 -2.24 3.11
N TYR A 98 -8.63 -2.16 3.72
CA TYR A 98 -8.53 -2.07 5.19
C TYR A 98 -9.09 -0.76 5.73
N ILE A 99 -8.83 0.37 5.08
CA ILE A 99 -9.38 1.69 5.43
C ILE A 99 -10.91 1.65 5.34
N ALA A 100 -11.47 1.17 4.24
CA ALA A 100 -12.91 1.05 4.04
C ALA A 100 -13.57 0.15 5.11
N LYS A 101 -12.96 -1.00 5.42
CA LYS A 101 -13.46 -1.93 6.43
C LYS A 101 -13.47 -1.36 7.84
N LYS A 102 -12.51 -0.51 8.17
CA LYS A 102 -12.42 0.14 9.51
C LYS A 102 -13.17 1.46 9.59
N SER A 103 -13.57 2.03 8.44
CA SER A 103 -14.25 3.34 8.34
C SER A 103 -13.49 4.44 9.08
N ASP A 104 -12.15 4.41 9.03
CA ASP A 104 -11.28 5.36 9.68
C ASP A 104 -11.02 6.56 8.77
N ILE A 105 -11.63 7.70 9.12
CA ILE A 105 -11.53 8.95 8.36
C ILE A 105 -10.11 9.50 8.37
N GLN A 106 -9.43 9.48 9.53
CA GLN A 106 -8.12 10.08 9.67
C GLN A 106 -7.07 9.31 8.86
N THR A 107 -7.09 7.99 8.94
CA THR A 107 -6.19 7.13 8.15
C THR A 107 -6.50 7.25 6.66
N GLY A 108 -7.78 7.39 6.27
CA GLY A 108 -8.17 7.63 4.88
C GLY A 108 -7.62 8.95 4.33
N ASP A 109 -7.72 10.03 5.09
CA ASP A 109 -7.16 11.33 4.70
C ASP A 109 -5.62 11.30 4.60
N GLN A 110 -4.95 10.58 5.51
CA GLN A 110 -3.50 10.41 5.45
C GLN A 110 -3.09 9.58 4.23
N PHE A 111 -3.80 8.51 3.94
CA PHE A 111 -3.52 7.68 2.77
C PHE A 111 -3.69 8.45 1.45
N ASN A 112 -4.71 9.30 1.35
CA ASN A 112 -4.88 10.18 0.18
C ASN A 112 -3.68 11.10 -0.03
N LYS A 113 -3.12 11.66 1.04
CA LYS A 113 -1.89 12.47 0.96
C LYS A 113 -0.69 11.65 0.49
N ASN A 114 -0.56 10.43 1.01
CA ASN A 114 0.52 9.53 0.58
C ASN A 114 0.39 9.19 -0.92
N ILE A 115 -0.83 8.92 -1.42
CA ILE A 115 -1.04 8.70 -2.87
C ILE A 115 -0.62 9.92 -3.69
N ASP A 116 -0.90 11.14 -3.24
CA ASP A 116 -0.43 12.35 -3.92
C ASP A 116 1.11 12.42 -3.97
N GLU A 117 1.79 11.99 -2.90
CA GLU A 117 3.25 11.90 -2.87
C GLU A 117 3.76 10.81 -3.82
N TYR A 118 3.09 9.64 -3.88
CA TYR A 118 3.45 8.57 -4.81
C TYR A 118 3.33 9.02 -6.27
N LYS A 119 2.24 9.72 -6.62
CA LYS A 119 2.06 10.28 -7.97
C LYS A 119 3.16 11.28 -8.35
N LYS A 120 3.58 12.13 -7.41
CA LYS A 120 4.71 13.05 -7.63
C LYS A 120 6.03 12.33 -7.91
N GLU A 121 6.31 11.25 -7.16
CA GLU A 121 7.54 10.48 -7.38
C GLU A 121 7.48 9.71 -8.71
N ILE A 122 6.31 9.17 -9.07
CA ILE A 122 6.09 8.54 -10.37
C ILE A 122 6.29 9.55 -11.51
N GLU A 123 5.73 10.76 -11.41
CA GLU A 123 5.90 11.80 -12.43
C GLU A 123 7.37 12.20 -12.60
N LYS A 124 8.12 12.29 -11.49
CA LYS A 124 9.56 12.52 -11.55
C LYS A 124 10.28 11.40 -12.32
N LYS A 125 9.92 10.13 -12.07
CA LYS A 125 10.49 8.99 -12.80
C LYS A 125 10.11 8.99 -14.28
N LYS A 126 8.88 9.38 -14.62
CA LYS A 126 8.47 9.57 -16.03
C LYS A 126 9.34 10.60 -16.75
N ILE A 127 9.69 11.69 -16.08
CA ILE A 127 10.59 12.72 -16.65
C ILE A 127 11.98 12.13 -16.88
N GLU A 128 12.53 11.36 -15.92
CA GLU A 128 13.84 10.69 -16.05
C GLU A 128 13.84 9.74 -17.26
N VAL A 129 12.84 8.86 -17.38
CA VAL A 129 12.70 7.89 -18.49
C VAL A 129 12.52 8.61 -19.84
N ARG A 130 11.71 9.68 -19.90
CA ARG A 130 11.57 10.49 -21.14
C ARG A 130 12.88 11.12 -21.58
N ALA A 131 13.69 11.61 -20.65
CA ALA A 131 15.01 12.16 -20.95
C ALA A 131 15.96 11.09 -21.50
N GLU A 132 15.90 9.87 -20.98
CA GLU A 132 16.68 8.74 -21.47
C GLU A 132 16.28 8.36 -22.91
N ILE A 133 14.99 8.26 -23.20
CA ILE A 133 14.47 7.99 -24.55
C ILE A 133 14.99 9.05 -25.54
N GLN A 134 14.95 10.34 -25.18
CA GLN A 134 15.44 11.41 -26.04
C GLN A 134 16.94 11.33 -26.30
N THR A 135 17.73 11.00 -25.28
CA THR A 135 19.17 10.86 -25.41
C THR A 135 19.56 9.71 -26.32
N ASN A 136 18.89 8.56 -26.16
CA ASN A 136 19.11 7.37 -26.98
C ASN A 136 18.71 7.62 -28.45
N SER A 137 17.62 8.33 -28.69
CA SER A 137 17.16 8.70 -30.05
C SER A 137 18.14 9.66 -30.73
N ALA A 138 18.72 10.62 -30.01
CA ALA A 138 19.71 11.55 -30.53
C ALA A 138 21.03 10.85 -30.90
N ALA A 139 21.46 9.89 -30.08
CA ALA A 139 22.66 9.08 -30.33
C ALA A 139 22.51 8.20 -31.59
N GLN A 140 21.34 7.58 -31.80
CA GLN A 140 21.06 6.77 -33.00
C GLN A 140 21.07 7.61 -34.27
N ASN A 141 20.51 8.81 -34.24
CA ASN A 141 20.50 9.71 -35.40
C ASN A 141 21.89 10.24 -35.77
N ALA A 142 22.78 10.39 -34.78
CA ALA A 142 24.18 10.82 -35.04
C ALA A 142 25.01 9.73 -35.75
N VAL A 143 24.74 8.45 -35.47
CA VAL A 143 25.46 7.32 -36.10
C VAL A 143 25.01 7.09 -37.56
N THR A 144 23.77 7.39 -37.88
CA THR A 144 23.22 7.13 -39.24
C THR A 144 23.74 8.13 -40.29
N THR A 145 24.33 9.25 -39.90
CA THR A 145 24.80 10.30 -40.82
C THR A 145 26.21 10.02 -41.38
N THR A 146 26.93 9.01 -40.87
CA THR A 146 28.34 8.81 -41.22
C THR A 146 28.66 7.60 -42.11
N THR A 147 27.66 6.82 -42.55
CA THR A 147 27.95 5.61 -43.34
C THR A 147 27.03 5.49 -44.57
N ASN A 148 27.27 6.29 -45.60
CA ASN A 148 26.86 6.00 -46.98
C ASN A 148 27.87 5.01 -47.59
N VAL A 149 27.78 3.73 -47.22
CA VAL A 149 28.38 2.62 -47.94
C VAL A 149 27.26 1.74 -48.43
N PRO A 150 27.14 1.49 -49.74
CA PRO A 150 26.09 0.61 -50.28
C PRO A 150 26.41 -0.85 -49.98
N VAL A 151 25.70 -1.46 -49.03
CA VAL A 151 25.75 -2.89 -48.74
C VAL A 151 24.55 -3.57 -49.40
N PRO A 152 24.72 -4.74 -50.09
CA PRO A 152 23.64 -5.40 -50.83
C PRO A 152 22.59 -6.00 -49.88
N LEU A 153 21.32 -5.85 -50.30
CA LEU A 153 20.14 -6.42 -49.60
C LEU A 153 20.28 -7.93 -49.40
N GLN A 154 20.33 -8.37 -48.14
CA GLN A 154 19.93 -9.71 -47.76
C GLN A 154 18.57 -9.64 -47.07
N THR A 155 17.60 -10.24 -47.73
CA THR A 155 16.21 -10.37 -47.28
C THR A 155 16.15 -11.41 -46.17
N VAL A 156 15.99 -10.99 -44.91
CA VAL A 156 15.68 -11.87 -43.77
C VAL A 156 14.18 -11.84 -43.53
N SER A 157 13.52 -12.97 -43.84
CA SER A 157 12.10 -13.17 -43.48
C SER A 157 11.97 -13.37 -41.96
N VAL A 158 11.42 -12.39 -41.29
CA VAL A 158 11.02 -12.51 -39.89
C VAL A 158 9.60 -13.07 -39.78
N LYS A 159 9.50 -14.26 -39.26
CA LYS A 159 8.25 -14.95 -38.95
C LYS A 159 7.72 -14.46 -37.63
N ILE A 160 6.62 -13.72 -37.62
CA ILE A 160 5.94 -13.20 -36.45
C ILE A 160 5.12 -14.34 -35.80
N PRO A 161 5.30 -14.68 -34.51
CA PRO A 161 4.36 -15.56 -33.82
C PRO A 161 3.14 -14.75 -33.37
N GLN A 162 1.98 -15.16 -33.79
CA GLN A 162 0.70 -14.67 -33.28
C GLN A 162 0.49 -15.23 -31.88
N THR A 163 0.38 -14.38 -30.88
CA THR A 163 -0.01 -14.75 -29.51
C THR A 163 -1.52 -14.58 -29.36
N SER A 164 -2.17 -15.69 -29.09
CA SER A 164 -3.61 -15.81 -28.86
C SER A 164 -4.00 -15.19 -27.54
N THR A 165 -4.93 -14.24 -27.57
CA THR A 165 -5.58 -13.66 -26.40
C THR A 165 -6.60 -14.65 -25.84
N THR A 166 -6.36 -15.21 -24.66
CA THR A 166 -7.35 -15.98 -23.91
C THR A 166 -7.93 -15.09 -22.82
N GLN A 167 -9.16 -14.64 -23.01
CA GLN A 167 -9.98 -14.07 -21.94
C GLN A 167 -10.41 -15.19 -21.00
N THR A 168 -10.02 -15.10 -19.74
CA THR A 168 -10.56 -15.95 -18.67
C THR A 168 -11.19 -15.07 -17.61
N THR A 169 -12.51 -15.07 -17.60
CA THR A 169 -13.35 -14.60 -16.47
C THR A 169 -13.19 -15.63 -15.36
N GLY A 170 -12.56 -15.27 -14.26
CA GLY A 170 -12.30 -16.19 -13.15
C GLY A 170 -12.05 -15.46 -11.85
N GLN A 171 -13.00 -15.58 -10.98
CA GLN A 171 -13.01 -15.52 -9.53
C GLN A 171 -11.64 -15.34 -8.86
N VAL A 172 -11.46 -14.19 -8.18
CA VAL A 172 -10.25 -13.87 -7.43
C VAL A 172 -10.19 -14.75 -6.17
N VAL A 173 -9.52 -15.88 -6.29
CA VAL A 173 -8.94 -16.58 -5.14
C VAL A 173 -7.52 -16.07 -5.00
N VAL A 174 -7.27 -15.22 -4.01
CA VAL A 174 -5.93 -14.76 -3.67
C VAL A 174 -5.19 -15.95 -3.04
N VAL A 175 -4.54 -16.74 -3.87
CA VAL A 175 -3.52 -17.70 -3.44
C VAL A 175 -2.18 -16.99 -3.64
N ASN A 176 -1.63 -16.43 -2.57
CA ASN A 176 -0.27 -15.89 -2.54
C ASN A 176 0.73 -17.05 -2.66
N LYS A 177 0.97 -17.51 -3.89
CA LYS A 177 2.13 -18.32 -4.21
C LYS A 177 3.25 -17.32 -4.54
N PRO A 178 4.45 -17.43 -3.96
CA PRO A 178 5.57 -16.59 -4.36
C PRO A 178 5.88 -16.90 -5.83
N GLU A 179 5.38 -16.07 -6.71
CA GLU A 179 5.74 -16.10 -8.12
C GLU A 179 7.17 -15.62 -8.22
N VAL A 180 8.03 -16.43 -8.81
CA VAL A 180 9.41 -16.03 -9.11
C VAL A 180 9.30 -14.97 -10.21
N VAL A 181 9.39 -13.71 -9.81
CA VAL A 181 9.40 -12.58 -10.73
C VAL A 181 10.74 -12.61 -11.46
N VAL A 182 10.71 -12.97 -12.73
CA VAL A 182 11.87 -12.88 -13.62
C VAL A 182 11.99 -11.42 -14.05
N ILE A 183 13.04 -10.75 -13.58
CA ILE A 183 13.30 -9.36 -13.91
C ILE A 183 14.07 -9.34 -15.22
N HIS A 184 13.55 -8.62 -16.20
CA HIS A 184 14.20 -8.27 -17.46
C HIS A 184 14.31 -6.75 -17.52
N GLU A 185 15.37 -6.27 -18.14
CA GLU A 185 15.47 -4.87 -18.55
C GLU A 185 14.36 -4.61 -19.58
N GLU A 186 13.47 -3.67 -19.27
CA GLU A 186 12.31 -3.33 -20.09
C GLU A 186 12.66 -2.20 -21.06
N ASP A 187 11.95 -2.16 -22.20
CA ASP A 187 12.05 -1.01 -23.12
C ASP A 187 11.60 0.27 -22.40
N PRO A 188 12.38 1.36 -22.43
CA PRO A 188 12.01 2.61 -21.76
C PRO A 188 10.62 3.16 -22.16
N VAL A 189 10.14 2.84 -23.39
CA VAL A 189 8.79 3.23 -23.82
C VAL A 189 7.73 2.40 -23.09
N GLU A 190 7.97 1.10 -22.89
CA GLU A 190 7.08 0.22 -22.13
C GLU A 190 7.05 0.62 -20.64
N VAL A 191 8.23 0.93 -20.08
CA VAL A 191 8.34 1.49 -18.72
C VAL A 191 7.51 2.76 -18.57
N LEU A 192 7.60 3.69 -19.52
CA LEU A 192 6.83 4.94 -19.47
C LEU A 192 5.32 4.68 -19.47
N GLN A 193 4.85 3.78 -20.34
CA GLN A 193 3.44 3.39 -20.39
C GLN A 193 2.99 2.76 -19.07
N LYS A 194 3.81 1.92 -18.47
CA LYS A 194 3.53 1.28 -17.19
C LYS A 194 3.42 2.29 -16.04
N LEU A 195 4.29 3.31 -16.03
CA LEU A 195 4.23 4.40 -15.05
C LEU A 195 2.94 5.22 -15.20
N GLU A 196 2.51 5.50 -16.45
CA GLU A 196 1.23 6.18 -16.72
C GLU A 196 0.03 5.35 -16.26
N ASP A 197 0.01 4.05 -16.57
CA ASP A 197 -1.02 3.13 -16.09
C ASP A 197 -1.07 3.03 -14.57
N THR A 198 0.08 3.05 -13.91
CA THR A 198 0.19 3.04 -12.44
C THR A 198 -0.43 4.29 -11.83
N GLU A 199 -0.13 5.46 -12.38
CA GLU A 199 -0.70 6.73 -11.93
C GLU A 199 -2.23 6.74 -12.04
N ILE A 200 -2.78 6.27 -13.17
CA ILE A 200 -4.22 6.13 -13.37
C ILE A 200 -4.85 5.20 -12.33
N LYS A 201 -4.22 4.05 -12.06
CA LYS A 201 -4.72 3.08 -11.06
C LYS A 201 -4.69 3.67 -9.64
N LEU A 202 -3.63 4.40 -9.29
CA LEU A 202 -3.55 5.09 -7.99
C LEU A 202 -4.61 6.19 -7.86
N GLU A 203 -4.90 6.93 -8.94
CA GLU A 203 -5.97 7.92 -8.96
C GLU A 203 -7.34 7.28 -8.69
N VAL A 204 -7.64 6.14 -9.31
CA VAL A 204 -8.89 5.39 -9.06
C VAL A 204 -8.98 4.95 -7.60
N ILE A 205 -7.90 4.43 -7.03
CA ILE A 205 -7.83 4.04 -5.61
C ILE A 205 -8.08 5.25 -4.71
N GLN A 206 -7.44 6.37 -4.99
CA GLN A 206 -7.60 7.63 -4.24
C GLN A 206 -9.04 8.12 -4.25
N GLN A 207 -9.68 8.15 -5.41
CA GLN A 207 -11.08 8.57 -5.55
C GLN A 207 -12.03 7.68 -4.74
N GLU A 208 -11.79 6.39 -4.69
CA GLU A 208 -12.60 5.46 -3.91
C GLU A 208 -12.42 5.68 -2.41
N VAL A 209 -11.17 5.91 -1.94
CA VAL A 209 -10.90 6.26 -0.52
C VAL A 209 -11.58 7.58 -0.14
N VAL A 210 -11.51 8.61 -0.99
CA VAL A 210 -12.21 9.89 -0.78
C VAL A 210 -13.72 9.67 -0.65
N ARG A 211 -14.30 8.90 -1.57
CA ARG A 211 -15.74 8.58 -1.57
C ARG A 211 -16.16 7.89 -0.27
N GLU A 212 -15.41 6.89 0.16
CA GLU A 212 -15.72 6.13 1.38
C GLU A 212 -15.57 6.99 2.64
N THR A 213 -14.50 7.79 2.70
CA THR A 213 -14.26 8.74 3.79
C THR A 213 -15.40 9.76 3.90
N GLN A 214 -15.89 10.28 2.77
CA GLN A 214 -17.03 11.21 2.74
C GLN A 214 -18.33 10.54 3.20
N ARG A 215 -18.60 9.31 2.77
CA ARG A 215 -19.77 8.53 3.24
C ARG A 215 -19.76 8.38 4.76
N THR A 216 -18.61 8.01 5.31
CA THR A 216 -18.41 7.84 6.76
C THR A 216 -18.63 9.16 7.52
N ARG A 217 -18.11 10.30 7.02
CA ARG A 217 -18.35 11.64 7.60
C ARG A 217 -19.83 11.98 7.62
N THR A 218 -20.52 11.82 6.51
CA THR A 218 -21.96 12.12 6.38
C THR A 218 -22.79 11.25 7.32
N ALA A 219 -22.48 9.94 7.44
CA ALA A 219 -23.15 9.04 8.35
C ALA A 219 -22.97 9.47 9.82
N LYS A 220 -21.75 9.85 10.20
CA LYS A 220 -21.45 10.33 11.57
C LYS A 220 -22.17 11.64 11.90
N GLU A 221 -22.28 12.56 10.95
CA GLU A 221 -23.01 13.82 11.14
C GLU A 221 -24.52 13.60 11.28
N ARG A 222 -25.11 12.71 10.48
CA ARG A 222 -26.53 12.33 10.60
C ARG A 222 -26.83 11.70 11.95
N GLY A 223 -25.95 10.82 12.44
CA GLY A 223 -26.07 10.20 13.77
C GLY A 223 -26.03 11.24 14.90
N ARG A 224 -25.23 12.31 14.77
CA ARG A 224 -25.19 13.41 15.76
C ARG A 224 -26.45 14.28 15.76
N LYS A 225 -27.06 14.50 14.59
CA LYS A 225 -28.29 15.32 14.48
C LYS A 225 -29.55 14.58 14.97
N ASN A 226 -29.54 13.25 14.89
CA ASN A 226 -30.68 12.41 15.31
C ASN A 226 -30.46 11.78 16.71
N GLY A 227 -29.41 12.20 17.45
CA GLY A 227 -29.25 11.85 18.85
C GLY A 227 -30.50 12.37 19.60
N PRO A 228 -31.02 11.62 20.59
CA PRO A 228 -32.20 12.06 21.35
C PRO A 228 -31.87 13.46 21.90
N ASN A 229 -32.72 14.41 21.52
CA ASN A 229 -32.79 15.71 22.16
C ASN A 229 -33.34 15.44 23.57
N ASP A 230 -32.45 15.01 24.45
CA ASP A 230 -32.73 14.80 25.88
C ASP A 230 -32.79 16.16 26.59
N SER A 231 -33.53 17.09 25.98
CA SER A 231 -33.92 18.37 26.56
C SER A 231 -35.34 18.34 27.14
N SER A 232 -35.92 17.17 27.33
CA SER A 232 -37.10 16.99 28.16
C SER A 232 -36.72 16.38 29.52
N ASN A 233 -35.78 17.03 30.22
CA ASN A 233 -35.75 16.90 31.66
C ASN A 233 -36.92 17.80 32.15
N PRO A 234 -38.10 17.24 32.54
CA PRO A 234 -39.13 18.06 33.14
C PRO A 234 -38.53 18.68 34.37
N ALA A 235 -38.62 20.01 34.49
CA ALA A 235 -38.20 20.74 35.65
C ALA A 235 -38.75 20.01 36.89
N PRO A 236 -37.93 19.81 37.96
CA PRO A 236 -38.39 19.14 39.15
C PRO A 236 -39.62 19.92 39.68
N THR A 237 -40.72 19.22 39.71
CA THR A 237 -41.99 19.74 40.28
C THR A 237 -41.69 20.19 41.73
N PRO A 238 -41.97 21.46 42.10
CA PRO A 238 -41.75 21.90 43.46
C PRO A 238 -42.54 21.04 44.40
N ILE A 239 -41.89 20.39 45.35
CA ILE A 239 -42.51 19.59 46.39
C ILE A 239 -43.30 20.55 47.28
N PRO A 240 -44.61 20.33 47.48
CA PRO A 240 -45.40 21.13 48.39
C PRO A 240 -44.86 20.95 49.81
N THR A 241 -44.33 22.01 50.39
CA THR A 241 -43.89 22.07 51.77
C THR A 241 -45.10 22.43 52.68
N ASP A 242 -46.09 21.59 52.70
CA ASP A 242 -47.12 21.62 53.76
C ASP A 242 -46.72 20.63 54.86
N PHE A 243 -45.82 21.08 55.71
CA PHE A 243 -45.65 20.46 57.03
C PHE A 243 -46.64 21.15 57.98
N PRO A 244 -47.59 20.42 58.59
CA PRO A 244 -48.42 20.96 59.65
C PRO A 244 -47.52 21.27 60.85
N ASN A 245 -47.53 22.56 61.22
CA ASN A 245 -46.91 23.07 62.43
C ASN A 245 -47.65 22.56 63.66
N THR A 246 -47.17 21.49 64.28
CA THR A 246 -47.68 21.00 65.58
C THR A 246 -46.76 21.48 66.71
N ASN A 247 -46.66 22.79 66.91
CA ASN A 247 -46.20 23.36 68.16
C ASN A 247 -47.45 23.85 68.89
N ASN A 248 -48.00 23.03 69.74
CA ASN A 248 -48.89 23.44 70.76
C ASN A 248 -48.32 22.98 72.13
N PRO A 249 -47.70 23.87 72.93
CA PRO A 249 -47.40 23.53 74.30
C PRO A 249 -48.57 24.03 75.15
N GLY A 250 -49.33 23.14 75.77
CA GLY A 250 -50.41 23.42 76.65
C GLY A 250 -50.68 22.30 77.65
N GLU A 251 -50.29 22.56 78.84
CA GLU A 251 -50.65 21.94 80.13
C GLU A 251 -50.05 20.62 80.52
#